data_2a1a37431ba14ddd6769d608cc120e4c
#
_entry.id   2a1a37431ba14ddd6769d608cc120e4c
#
_cell.length_a   1.000
_cell.length_b   1.000
_cell.length_c   1.000
_cell.angle_alpha   90.00
_cell.angle_beta   90.00
_cell.angle_gamma   90.00
#
_symmetry.space_group_name_H-M   'P 1'
#
loop_
_entity.id
_entity.type
_entity.pdbx_description
1 polymer ?
#
loop_
_entity_poly.entity_id
_entity_poly.type
_entity_poly.pdbx_seq_one_letter_code
_entity_poly.pdbx_strand_id
1 'polypeptide(L)'
;MLLPKRVKYRRVHRGRLTGKAMRGNKVTYGEYGLVALEPSWITSNQIEAARIAMTRYTKRGGQVWIKIFPDKPITEKPAETRMGSGKGSPEYWVAVVKPGRVMFEIAGVSEEVAREALRLASHKLPIKTKIVKREDLEAQEV
;
A
#
# COMPACT_ATOMS: atom_id res chain seq x y z
N MET A 1 -11.61 3.26 -7.94
CA MET A 1 -10.24 2.82 -7.71
C MET A 1 -9.29 4.02 -7.69
N LEU A 2 -8.19 3.88 -6.99
CA LEU A 2 -7.19 4.92 -6.91
C LEU A 2 -6.39 4.99 -8.20
N LEU A 3 -6.44 6.15 -8.86
CA LEU A 3 -5.71 6.40 -10.10
C LEU A 3 -5.12 7.80 -10.04
N PRO A 4 -3.91 8.02 -10.62
CA PRO A 4 -3.38 9.37 -10.74
C PRO A 4 -4.26 10.21 -11.67
N LYS A 5 -4.52 11.46 -11.29
CA LYS A 5 -5.30 12.38 -12.11
C LYS A 5 -4.52 12.85 -13.33
N ARG A 6 -3.21 12.96 -13.21
CA ARG A 6 -2.32 13.40 -14.29
C ARG A 6 -1.06 12.59 -14.27
N VAL A 7 -0.63 12.11 -15.42
CA VAL A 7 0.57 11.28 -15.56
C VAL A 7 1.47 11.90 -16.60
N LYS A 8 2.72 12.19 -16.22
CA LYS A 8 3.72 12.70 -17.15
C LYS A 8 4.09 11.65 -18.20
N TYR A 9 4.23 10.41 -17.77
CA TYR A 9 4.50 9.28 -18.65
C TYR A 9 3.52 8.15 -18.33
N ARG A 10 2.81 7.67 -19.35
CA ARG A 10 1.88 6.54 -19.18
C ARG A 10 2.60 5.21 -19.09
N ARG A 11 3.79 5.12 -19.66
CA ARG A 11 4.58 3.89 -19.67
C ARG A 11 5.90 4.17 -18.99
N VAL A 12 6.19 3.42 -17.94
CA VAL A 12 7.43 3.56 -17.19
C VAL A 12 8.18 2.23 -17.20
N HIS A 13 9.50 2.31 -17.15
CA HIS A 13 10.32 1.12 -17.05
C HIS A 13 10.13 0.45 -15.69
N ARG A 14 10.25 -0.88 -15.69
CA ARG A 14 10.21 -1.65 -14.46
C ARG A 14 11.42 -1.28 -13.60
N GLY A 15 11.19 -0.84 -12.37
CA GLY A 15 12.25 -0.51 -11.44
C GLY A 15 12.69 -1.71 -10.61
N ARG A 16 13.72 -1.51 -9.80
CA ARG A 16 14.22 -2.51 -8.85
C ARG A 16 13.52 -2.31 -7.50
N LEU A 17 13.13 -3.43 -6.87
CA LEU A 17 12.55 -3.43 -5.53
C LEU A 17 13.62 -3.67 -4.47
N THR A 18 14.60 -2.77 -4.42
CA THR A 18 15.72 -2.88 -3.48
C THR A 18 15.69 -1.76 -2.44
N GLY A 19 16.32 -2.01 -1.31
CA GLY A 19 16.46 -1.03 -0.24
C GLY A 19 15.29 -1.03 0.74
N LYS A 20 15.38 -0.16 1.73
CA LYS A 20 14.36 0.06 2.75
C LYS A 20 13.68 1.39 2.53
N ALA A 21 12.48 1.54 3.07
CA ALA A 21 11.78 2.82 3.00
C ALA A 21 12.52 3.88 3.80
N MET A 22 12.89 4.97 3.12
CA MET A 22 13.53 6.13 3.74
C MET A 22 12.49 7.18 4.16
N ARG A 23 11.33 7.16 3.52
CA ARG A 23 10.21 8.04 3.80
C ARG A 23 8.95 7.21 4.02
N GLY A 24 8.02 7.75 4.81
CA GLY A 24 6.78 7.03 5.10
C GLY A 24 6.99 5.79 5.95
N ASN A 25 8.03 5.78 6.76
CA ASN A 25 8.34 4.66 7.67
C ASN A 25 7.84 4.89 9.10
N LYS A 26 7.07 5.93 9.33
CA LYS A 26 6.52 6.27 10.65
C LYS A 26 5.01 6.48 10.56
N VAL A 27 4.32 6.14 11.66
CA VAL A 27 2.90 6.45 11.82
C VAL A 27 2.78 7.94 12.16
N THR A 28 2.12 8.71 11.31
CA THR A 28 2.04 10.17 11.44
C THR A 28 0.66 10.69 11.82
N TYR A 29 -0.39 10.17 11.21
CA TYR A 29 -1.75 10.65 11.43
C TYR A 29 -2.54 9.76 12.38
N GLY A 30 -2.32 8.47 12.34
CA GLY A 30 -3.05 7.50 13.14
C GLY A 30 -2.34 7.15 14.44
N GLU A 31 -2.92 6.18 15.14
CA GLU A 31 -2.34 5.61 16.36
C GLU A 31 -1.67 4.27 16.10
N TYR A 32 -2.16 3.57 15.07
CA TYR A 32 -1.64 2.25 14.66
C TYR A 32 -1.42 2.26 13.17
N GLY A 33 -0.44 1.50 12.72
CA GLY A 33 -0.12 1.39 11.30
C GLY A 33 0.19 -0.02 10.88
N LEU A 34 -0.03 -0.30 9.60
CA LEU A 34 0.33 -1.56 8.96
C LEU A 34 1.60 -1.33 8.15
N VAL A 35 2.67 -2.01 8.51
CA VAL A 35 4.00 -1.83 7.94
C VAL A 35 4.37 -3.01 7.07
N ALA A 36 4.92 -2.73 5.88
CA ALA A 36 5.42 -3.75 4.98
C ALA A 36 6.72 -4.36 5.51
N LEU A 37 6.84 -5.67 5.46
CA LEU A 37 8.06 -6.40 5.80
C LEU A 37 8.82 -6.87 4.57
N GLU A 38 8.20 -6.83 3.41
CA GLU A 38 8.76 -7.27 2.15
C GLU A 38 8.57 -6.20 1.08
N PRO A 39 9.46 -6.13 0.08
CA PRO A 39 9.22 -5.25 -1.08
C PRO A 39 8.17 -5.86 -1.99
N SER A 40 7.30 -5.01 -2.56
CA SER A 40 6.30 -5.49 -3.51
C SER A 40 5.66 -4.33 -4.27
N TRP A 41 4.98 -4.69 -5.34
CA TRP A 41 4.07 -3.81 -6.06
C TRP A 41 2.65 -4.13 -5.58
N ILE A 42 2.01 -3.15 -4.98
CA ILE A 42 0.64 -3.27 -4.46
C ILE A 42 -0.30 -2.63 -5.48
N THR A 43 -1.23 -3.39 -6.01
CA THR A 43 -2.16 -2.87 -7.03
C THR A 43 -3.23 -1.99 -6.39
N SER A 44 -3.83 -1.11 -7.20
CA SER A 44 -4.94 -0.27 -6.75
C SER A 44 -6.11 -1.09 -6.22
N ASN A 45 -6.36 -2.26 -6.83
CA ASN A 45 -7.41 -3.17 -6.36
C ASN A 45 -7.11 -3.73 -4.98
N GLN A 46 -5.86 -4.08 -4.71
CA GLN A 46 -5.43 -4.59 -3.40
C GLN A 46 -5.55 -3.49 -2.33
N ILE A 47 -5.14 -2.28 -2.65
CA ILE A 47 -5.26 -1.13 -1.73
C ILE A 47 -6.72 -0.89 -1.39
N GLU A 48 -7.59 -0.87 -2.38
CA GLU A 48 -9.02 -0.66 -2.17
C GLU A 48 -9.66 -1.79 -1.37
N ALA A 49 -9.29 -3.03 -1.65
CA ALA A 49 -9.78 -4.19 -0.90
C ALA A 49 -9.37 -4.12 0.57
N ALA A 50 -8.14 -3.72 0.86
CA ALA A 50 -7.65 -3.56 2.22
C ALA A 50 -8.42 -2.44 2.95
N ARG A 51 -8.63 -1.31 2.30
CA ARG A 51 -9.40 -0.19 2.85
C ARG A 51 -10.82 -0.63 3.21
N ILE A 52 -11.48 -1.33 2.31
CA ILE A 52 -12.84 -1.82 2.54
C ILE A 52 -12.89 -2.79 3.72
N ALA A 53 -11.92 -3.69 3.82
CA ALA A 53 -11.86 -4.64 4.94
C ALA A 53 -11.76 -3.92 6.28
N MET A 54 -10.92 -2.88 6.37
CA MET A 54 -10.80 -2.08 7.60
C MET A 54 -12.09 -1.33 7.93
N THR A 55 -12.68 -0.64 6.95
CA THR A 55 -13.87 0.16 7.19
C THR A 55 -15.10 -0.68 7.56
N ARG A 56 -15.22 -1.87 6.98
CA ARG A 56 -16.28 -2.81 7.34
C ARG A 56 -16.15 -3.28 8.78
N TYR A 57 -14.95 -3.60 9.21
CA TYR A 57 -14.73 -4.10 10.56
C TYR A 57 -15.01 -3.01 11.60
N THR A 58 -14.57 -1.80 11.36
CA THR A 58 -14.78 -0.69 12.30
C THR A 58 -16.20 -0.13 12.25
N LYS A 59 -17.03 -0.57 11.31
CA LYS A 59 -18.42 -0.10 11.13
C LYS A 59 -18.50 1.42 11.02
N ARG A 60 -17.55 2.01 10.27
CA ARG A 60 -17.42 3.46 10.09
C ARG A 60 -16.99 4.22 11.35
N GLY A 61 -16.57 3.51 12.41
CA GLY A 61 -15.94 4.14 13.55
C GLY A 61 -14.49 4.48 13.25
N GLY A 62 -13.98 5.53 13.89
CA GLY A 62 -12.60 5.94 13.72
C GLY A 62 -12.27 6.52 12.35
N GLN A 63 -10.99 6.64 12.08
CA GLN A 63 -10.46 7.17 10.82
C GLN A 63 -9.38 6.26 10.28
N VAL A 64 -9.35 6.11 8.94
CA VAL A 64 -8.37 5.30 8.22
C VAL A 64 -7.67 6.19 7.21
N TRP A 65 -6.34 6.08 7.15
CA TRP A 65 -5.53 6.77 6.16
C TRP A 65 -4.83 5.75 5.29
N ILE A 66 -4.85 5.99 3.97
CA ILE A 66 -4.06 5.23 3.01
C ILE A 66 -2.79 6.04 2.76
N LYS A 67 -1.64 5.45 3.09
CA LYS A 67 -0.34 6.15 3.03
C LYS A 67 0.46 5.80 1.78
N ILE A 68 -0.06 4.93 0.92
CA ILE A 68 0.55 4.57 -0.35
C ILE A 68 -0.40 4.92 -1.49
N PHE A 69 0.16 5.23 -2.64
CA PHE A 69 -0.64 5.59 -3.81
C PHE A 69 -0.14 4.85 -5.04
N PRO A 70 -1.03 4.28 -5.87
CA PRO A 70 -0.64 3.53 -7.05
C PRO A 70 -0.34 4.47 -8.21
N ASP A 71 0.90 4.95 -8.27
CA ASP A 71 1.34 5.93 -9.26
C ASP A 71 2.15 5.33 -10.41
N LYS A 72 2.50 4.03 -10.34
CA LYS A 72 3.27 3.36 -11.38
C LYS A 72 2.36 2.54 -12.29
N PRO A 73 2.33 2.83 -13.59
CA PRO A 73 1.56 2.04 -14.53
C PRO A 73 2.30 0.74 -14.89
N ILE A 74 1.56 -0.36 -14.93
CA ILE A 74 2.07 -1.65 -15.37
C ILE A 74 1.41 -2.00 -16.70
N THR A 75 2.24 -2.40 -17.66
CA THR A 75 1.78 -2.80 -18.97
C THR A 75 1.97 -4.30 -19.15
N GLU A 76 0.97 -4.95 -19.74
CA GLU A 76 1.07 -6.34 -20.14
C GLU A 76 1.03 -6.42 -21.65
N LYS A 77 1.82 -7.33 -22.23
CA LYS A 77 1.71 -7.59 -23.66
C LYS A 77 0.42 -8.36 -23.92
N PRO A 78 -0.42 -7.91 -24.86
CA PRO A 78 -1.56 -8.72 -25.28
C PRO A 78 -1.06 -10.10 -25.78
N ALA A 79 -1.86 -11.14 -25.57
CA ALA A 79 -1.49 -12.50 -25.99
C ALA A 79 -1.19 -12.59 -27.48
N GLU A 80 -1.74 -11.70 -28.29
CA GLU A 80 -1.57 -11.65 -29.74
C GLU A 80 -0.42 -10.74 -30.19
N THR A 81 0.28 -10.09 -29.27
CA THR A 81 1.35 -9.17 -29.64
C THR A 81 2.61 -9.95 -30.03
N ARG A 82 3.08 -9.76 -31.23
CA ARG A 82 4.31 -10.36 -31.71
C ARG A 82 5.51 -9.65 -31.08
N MET A 83 6.64 -10.38 -30.96
CA MET A 83 7.89 -9.81 -30.48
C MET A 83 8.27 -8.58 -31.32
N GLY A 84 8.66 -7.50 -30.64
CA GLY A 84 9.12 -6.28 -31.30
C GLY A 84 8.06 -5.20 -31.49
N SER A 85 6.80 -5.43 -31.12
CA SER A 85 5.74 -4.44 -31.28
C SER A 85 5.61 -3.41 -30.14
N GLY A 86 6.58 -3.34 -29.25
CA GLY A 86 6.65 -2.33 -28.18
C GLY A 86 5.79 -2.65 -26.98
N LYS A 87 5.77 -1.73 -26.00
CA LYS A 87 4.95 -1.88 -24.81
C LYS A 87 3.48 -1.67 -25.11
N GLY A 88 2.62 -2.50 -24.52
CA GLY A 88 1.19 -2.30 -24.56
C GLY A 88 0.74 -1.07 -23.75
N SER A 89 -0.54 -0.78 -23.78
CA SER A 89 -1.12 0.27 -22.96
C SER A 89 -1.09 -0.09 -21.48
N PRO A 90 -1.03 0.89 -20.55
CA PRO A 90 -1.12 0.58 -19.12
C PRO A 90 -2.45 -0.12 -18.81
N GLU A 91 -2.39 -1.27 -18.15
CA GLU A 91 -3.57 -2.03 -17.77
C GLU A 91 -3.98 -1.82 -16.33
N TYR A 92 -3.01 -1.55 -15.45
CA TYR A 92 -3.29 -1.29 -14.05
C TYR A 92 -2.18 -0.47 -13.41
N TRP A 93 -2.47 0.03 -12.23
CA TRP A 93 -1.57 0.90 -11.49
C TRP A 93 -1.15 0.24 -10.19
N VAL A 94 0.10 0.44 -9.78
CA VAL A 94 0.65 -0.13 -8.56
C VAL A 94 1.38 0.93 -7.75
N ALA A 95 1.41 0.72 -6.42
CA ALA A 95 2.30 1.42 -5.52
C ALA A 95 3.55 0.56 -5.33
N VAL A 96 4.72 1.16 -5.46
CA VAL A 96 5.99 0.48 -5.19
C VAL A 96 6.26 0.63 -3.70
N VAL A 97 6.25 -0.49 -2.97
CA VAL A 97 6.40 -0.52 -1.53
C VAL A 97 7.71 -1.20 -1.16
N LYS A 98 8.47 -0.56 -0.27
CA LYS A 98 9.73 -1.09 0.26
C LYS A 98 9.53 -1.52 1.72
N PRO A 99 10.34 -2.46 2.23
CA PRO A 99 10.26 -2.85 3.64
C PRO A 99 10.38 -1.64 4.56
N GLY A 100 9.55 -1.59 5.59
CA GLY A 100 9.49 -0.49 6.54
C GLY A 100 8.46 0.58 6.21
N ARG A 101 7.86 0.53 5.03
CA ARG A 101 6.84 1.50 4.64
C ARG A 101 5.54 1.30 5.41
N VAL A 102 5.02 2.35 6.02
CA VAL A 102 3.68 2.35 6.60
C VAL A 102 2.69 2.52 5.45
N MET A 103 1.84 1.50 5.26
CA MET A 103 0.89 1.49 4.14
C MET A 103 -0.47 2.05 4.52
N PHE A 104 -0.93 1.74 5.73
CA PHE A 104 -2.23 2.18 6.25
C PHE A 104 -2.07 2.61 7.69
N GLU A 105 -2.90 3.57 8.11
CA GLU A 105 -2.97 4.02 9.50
C GLU A 105 -4.41 4.04 9.94
N ILE A 106 -4.65 3.84 11.23
CA ILE A 106 -5.97 3.87 11.82
C ILE A 106 -5.92 4.55 13.19
N ALA A 107 -6.98 5.30 13.51
CA ALA A 107 -7.12 5.98 14.78
C ALA A 107 -8.60 6.09 15.17
N GLY A 108 -8.86 6.45 16.43
CA GLY A 108 -10.21 6.67 16.91
C GLY A 108 -10.99 5.40 17.27
N VAL A 109 -10.28 4.27 17.40
CA VAL A 109 -10.85 2.99 17.84
C VAL A 109 -9.94 2.38 18.90
N SER A 110 -10.47 1.37 19.64
CA SER A 110 -9.65 0.69 20.64
C SER A 110 -8.50 -0.07 19.99
N GLU A 111 -7.45 -0.39 20.77
CA GLU A 111 -6.31 -1.15 20.27
C GLU A 111 -6.74 -2.49 19.68
N GLU A 112 -7.64 -3.19 20.36
CA GLU A 112 -8.14 -4.49 19.90
C GLU A 112 -8.82 -4.37 18.55
N VAL A 113 -9.68 -3.38 18.36
CA VAL A 113 -10.37 -3.13 17.10
C VAL A 113 -9.39 -2.72 16.02
N ALA A 114 -8.44 -1.84 16.34
CA ALA A 114 -7.43 -1.38 15.38
C ALA A 114 -6.57 -2.54 14.88
N ARG A 115 -6.09 -3.39 15.78
CA ARG A 115 -5.24 -4.54 15.40
C ARG A 115 -6.01 -5.53 14.53
N GLU A 116 -7.25 -5.81 14.85
CA GLU A 116 -8.06 -6.73 14.04
C GLU A 116 -8.38 -6.15 12.67
N ALA A 117 -8.70 -4.86 12.59
CA ALA A 117 -8.95 -4.19 11.32
C ALA A 117 -7.72 -4.24 10.41
N LEU A 118 -6.54 -3.96 10.97
CA LEU A 118 -5.29 -4.01 10.20
C LEU A 118 -4.92 -5.44 9.79
N ARG A 119 -5.21 -6.42 10.65
CA ARG A 119 -5.01 -7.83 10.32
C ARG A 119 -5.86 -8.24 9.11
N LEU A 120 -7.13 -7.85 9.11
CA LEU A 120 -8.03 -8.15 7.99
C LEU A 120 -7.55 -7.45 6.69
N ALA A 121 -7.06 -6.23 6.81
CA ALA A 121 -6.48 -5.53 5.68
C ALA A 121 -5.25 -6.27 5.13
N SER A 122 -4.40 -6.80 6.01
CA SER A 122 -3.19 -7.50 5.60
C SER A 122 -3.48 -8.73 4.74
N HIS A 123 -4.62 -9.38 4.96
CA HIS A 123 -5.02 -10.54 4.16
C HIS A 123 -5.32 -10.19 2.70
N LYS A 124 -5.54 -8.91 2.39
CA LYS A 124 -5.79 -8.45 1.02
C LYS A 124 -4.51 -8.03 0.30
N LEU A 125 -3.39 -8.03 1.00
CA LEU A 125 -2.09 -7.63 0.47
C LEU A 125 -1.21 -8.85 0.18
N PRO A 126 -0.33 -8.77 -0.83
CA PRO A 126 0.47 -9.93 -1.26
C PRO A 126 1.77 -10.12 -0.46
N ILE A 127 1.95 -9.40 0.63
CA ILE A 127 3.22 -9.36 1.36
C ILE A 127 3.01 -9.60 2.85
N LYS A 128 4.09 -9.95 3.53
CA LYS A 128 4.12 -10.02 4.99
C LYS A 128 4.13 -8.60 5.56
N THR A 129 3.40 -8.43 6.65
CA THR A 129 3.22 -7.13 7.29
C THR A 129 3.34 -7.27 8.79
N LYS A 130 3.51 -6.15 9.48
CA LYS A 130 3.37 -6.10 10.93
C LYS A 130 2.54 -4.88 11.32
N ILE A 131 1.90 -4.97 12.47
CA ILE A 131 1.12 -3.89 13.04
C ILE A 131 1.98 -3.19 14.07
N VAL A 132 2.10 -1.87 13.96
CA VAL A 132 2.89 -1.05 14.86
C VAL A 132 2.01 -0.01 15.54
N LYS A 133 2.33 0.28 16.80
CA LYS A 133 1.73 1.38 17.52
C LYS A 133 2.65 2.58 17.41
N ARG A 134 2.09 3.77 17.29
CA ARG A 134 2.86 5.00 17.12
C ARG A 134 3.92 5.20 18.19
N GLU A 135 3.57 4.92 19.44
CA GLU A 135 4.49 5.06 20.57
C GLU A 135 5.70 4.11 20.49
N ASP A 136 5.49 2.89 19.96
CA ASP A 136 6.57 1.90 19.81
C ASP A 136 7.62 2.37 18.82
N LEU A 137 7.19 3.05 17.75
CA LEU A 137 8.11 3.61 16.75
C LEU A 137 8.90 4.79 17.31
N GLU A 138 8.27 5.64 18.09
CA GLU A 138 8.94 6.77 18.73
C GLU A 138 9.98 6.30 19.74
N ALA A 139 9.70 5.23 20.47
CA ALA A 139 10.63 4.65 21.44
C ALA A 139 11.88 4.07 20.80
N GLN A 140 11.81 3.58 19.58
CA GLN A 140 12.94 3.01 18.85
C GLN A 140 13.92 4.05 18.32
N GLU A 141 13.55 5.30 18.31
CA GLU A 141 14.39 6.39 17.79
C GLU A 141 15.27 7.06 18.85
N VAL A 142 15.11 6.68 20.10
CA VAL A 142 15.87 7.25 21.21
C VAL A 142 17.19 6.51 21.41
#